data_df0f9cb252359b461b41c98cfad1dc1d
#
_entry.id   df0f9cb252359b461b41c98cfad1dc1d
#
_cell.length_a   1.000
_cell.length_b   1.000
_cell.length_c   1.000
_cell.angle_alpha   90.00
_cell.angle_beta   90.00
_cell.angle_gamma   90.00
#
_symmetry.space_group_name_H-M   'P 1'
#
loop_
_entity.id
_entity.type
_entity.pdbx_description
1 polymer ?
#
loop_
_entity_poly.entity_id
_entity_poly.type
_entity_poly.pdbx_seq_one_letter_code
_entity_poly.pdbx_strand_id
1 'polypeptide(L)'
;LLVIAEEFIHLRKSKPVVVAAGLIWILIGSLYAAHGDQSTVARAVRANFLEYAELLMFLLAAMTYINTMEERRVFHALRGLLVSSGLSLRGIFWVSGALAFCISPVADNLTTALIMAAVVMAVGAGNGAFVTASCINIVVAANAGGAFSPFGDITTLMVWQKGVVKFSEFFDLL
;
A
#
# COMPACT_ATOMS: atom_id res chain seq x y z
N LEU A 1 -3.42 8.73 -20.55
CA LEU A 1 -4.07 8.04 -21.68
C LEU A 1 -3.81 6.54 -21.64
N LEU A 2 -2.56 6.03 -21.58
CA LEU A 2 -2.25 4.60 -21.57
C LEU A 2 -2.81 3.87 -20.34
N VAL A 3 -2.92 4.54 -19.19
CA VAL A 3 -3.52 3.99 -17.97
C VAL A 3 -5.04 3.87 -18.09
N ILE A 4 -5.69 4.79 -18.79
CA ILE A 4 -7.14 4.74 -19.05
C ILE A 4 -7.48 3.64 -20.07
N ALA A 5 -6.57 3.36 -21.00
CA ALA A 5 -6.73 2.33 -22.02
C ALA A 5 -6.54 0.88 -21.50
N GLU A 6 -6.16 0.70 -20.22
CA GLU A 6 -5.91 -0.62 -19.63
C GLU A 6 -7.12 -1.57 -19.76
N GLU A 7 -8.31 -1.06 -19.49
CA GLU A 7 -9.54 -1.87 -19.59
C GLU A 7 -9.83 -2.37 -21.02
N PHE A 8 -9.37 -1.61 -22.03
CA PHE A 8 -9.57 -1.97 -23.43
C PHE A 8 -8.47 -2.87 -24.00
N ILE A 9 -7.24 -2.75 -23.49
CA ILE A 9 -6.06 -3.41 -24.08
C ILE A 9 -5.64 -4.64 -23.25
N HIS A 10 -6.26 -4.88 -22.08
CA HIS A 10 -5.91 -5.96 -21.12
C HIS A 10 -4.42 -6.02 -20.73
N LEU A 11 -3.70 -4.89 -20.81
CA LEU A 11 -2.32 -4.75 -20.41
C LEU A 11 -2.23 -4.22 -18.98
N ARG A 12 -1.51 -4.90 -18.10
CA ARG A 12 -1.24 -4.38 -16.74
C ARG A 12 -0.60 -3.01 -16.83
N LYS A 13 -1.08 -2.06 -16.02
CA LYS A 13 -0.63 -0.63 -15.95
C LYS A 13 0.88 -0.46 -15.91
N SER A 14 1.58 -1.37 -15.25
CA SER A 14 3.04 -1.33 -15.10
C SER A 14 3.79 -1.42 -16.44
N LYS A 15 3.31 -2.23 -17.40
CA LYS A 15 4.02 -2.45 -18.67
C LYS A 15 4.16 -1.17 -19.52
N PRO A 16 3.06 -0.46 -19.86
CA PRO A 16 3.18 0.77 -20.64
C PRO A 16 3.91 1.89 -19.90
N VAL A 17 3.82 1.95 -18.57
CA VAL A 17 4.53 2.94 -17.75
C VAL A 17 6.04 2.70 -17.79
N VAL A 18 6.50 1.45 -17.65
CA VAL A 18 7.93 1.12 -17.74
C VAL A 18 8.49 1.44 -19.12
N VAL A 19 7.75 1.11 -20.20
CA VAL A 19 8.17 1.44 -21.58
C VAL A 19 8.25 2.95 -21.76
N ALA A 20 7.24 3.70 -21.31
CA ALA A 20 7.24 5.15 -21.38
C ALA A 20 8.41 5.78 -20.61
N ALA A 21 8.70 5.29 -19.41
CA ALA A 21 9.84 5.73 -18.62
C ALA A 21 11.18 5.47 -19.36
N GLY A 22 11.34 4.29 -19.97
CA GLY A 22 12.50 3.97 -20.78
C GLY A 22 12.69 4.91 -21.97
N LEU A 23 11.61 5.19 -22.70
CA LEU A 23 11.64 6.14 -23.82
C LEU A 23 12.01 7.56 -23.37
N ILE A 24 11.46 8.03 -22.25
CA ILE A 24 11.79 9.35 -21.68
C ILE A 24 13.28 9.41 -21.33
N TRP A 25 13.84 8.37 -20.69
CA TRP A 25 15.27 8.33 -20.38
C TRP A 25 16.16 8.31 -21.62
N ILE A 26 15.76 7.60 -22.69
CA ILE A 26 16.47 7.60 -23.97
C ILE A 26 16.47 9.01 -24.58
N LEU A 27 15.33 9.70 -24.59
CA LEU A 27 15.22 11.07 -25.09
C LEU A 27 16.08 12.06 -24.30
N ILE A 28 16.00 12.01 -22.96
CA ILE A 28 16.83 12.85 -22.10
C ILE A 28 18.31 12.54 -22.34
N GLY A 29 18.69 11.27 -22.38
CA GLY A 29 20.06 10.85 -22.64
C GLY A 29 20.60 11.35 -23.97
N SER A 30 19.82 11.27 -25.04
CA SER A 30 20.20 11.75 -26.37
C SER A 30 20.38 13.28 -26.42
N LEU A 31 19.48 14.03 -25.77
CA LEU A 31 19.57 15.49 -25.70
C LEU A 31 20.81 15.96 -24.93
N TYR A 32 21.09 15.38 -23.77
CA TYR A 32 22.28 15.73 -22.98
C TYR A 32 23.58 15.29 -23.67
N ALA A 33 23.58 14.13 -24.34
CA ALA A 33 24.72 13.68 -25.15
C ALA A 33 25.03 14.64 -26.30
N ALA A 34 24.00 15.17 -26.95
CA ALA A 34 24.16 16.18 -28.02
C ALA A 34 24.77 17.50 -27.51
N HIS A 35 24.61 17.82 -26.23
CA HIS A 35 25.22 18.98 -25.56
C HIS A 35 26.56 18.65 -24.87
N GLY A 36 27.07 17.43 -25.02
CA GLY A 36 28.36 17.00 -24.46
C GLY A 36 28.36 16.65 -22.97
N ASP A 37 27.20 16.63 -22.31
CA ASP A 37 27.09 16.29 -20.89
C ASP A 37 26.42 14.92 -20.67
N GLN A 38 27.23 13.88 -20.71
CA GLN A 38 26.77 12.51 -20.36
C GLN A 38 26.80 12.25 -18.84
N SER A 39 27.57 13.04 -18.09
CA SER A 39 27.80 12.80 -16.66
C SER A 39 26.56 13.08 -15.81
N THR A 40 25.79 14.09 -16.15
CA THR A 40 24.57 14.49 -15.43
C THR A 40 23.49 13.44 -15.59
N VAL A 41 23.29 12.90 -16.79
CA VAL A 41 22.31 11.83 -17.04
C VAL A 41 22.69 10.56 -16.29
N ALA A 42 23.97 10.14 -16.38
CA ALA A 42 24.43 8.95 -15.67
C ALA A 42 24.23 9.04 -14.14
N ARG A 43 24.50 10.22 -13.56
CA ARG A 43 24.23 10.46 -12.13
C ARG A 43 22.74 10.39 -11.78
N ALA A 44 21.90 11.03 -12.58
CA ALA A 44 20.46 11.04 -12.38
C ALA A 44 19.85 9.63 -12.51
N VAL A 45 20.26 8.85 -13.52
CA VAL A 45 19.85 7.46 -13.68
C VAL A 45 20.27 6.63 -12.47
N ARG A 46 21.54 6.75 -12.02
CA ARG A 46 22.04 6.03 -10.86
C ARG A 46 21.28 6.39 -9.59
N ALA A 47 20.98 7.66 -9.36
CA ALA A 47 20.21 8.10 -8.20
C ALA A 47 18.79 7.50 -8.20
N ASN A 48 18.12 7.52 -9.35
CA ASN A 48 16.80 6.89 -9.46
C ASN A 48 16.85 5.37 -9.22
N PHE A 49 17.85 4.67 -9.77
CA PHE A 49 18.00 3.24 -9.51
C PHE A 49 18.26 2.94 -8.04
N LEU A 50 19.02 3.78 -7.34
CA LEU A 50 19.28 3.62 -5.90
C LEU A 50 17.97 3.78 -5.11
N GLU A 51 17.17 4.80 -5.40
CA GLU A 51 15.86 5.00 -4.77
C GLU A 51 14.93 3.81 -4.99
N TYR A 52 14.87 3.26 -6.20
CA TYR A 52 14.09 2.05 -6.48
C TYR A 52 14.63 0.82 -5.75
N ALA A 53 15.94 0.67 -5.65
CA ALA A 53 16.54 -0.44 -4.93
C ALA A 53 16.22 -0.38 -3.43
N GLU A 54 16.30 0.79 -2.81
CA GLU A 54 15.93 1.02 -1.42
C GLU A 54 14.46 0.69 -1.16
N LEU A 55 13.53 1.18 -2.03
CA LEU A 55 12.12 0.83 -1.99
C LEU A 55 11.90 -0.68 -2.10
N LEU A 56 12.55 -1.32 -3.06
CA LEU A 56 12.40 -2.76 -3.30
C LEU A 56 12.86 -3.57 -2.09
N MET A 57 14.03 -3.24 -1.53
CA MET A 57 14.59 -3.94 -0.35
C MET A 57 13.68 -3.76 0.86
N PHE A 58 13.14 -2.56 1.05
CA PHE A 58 12.18 -2.30 2.12
C PHE A 58 10.90 -3.13 1.94
N LEU A 59 10.30 -3.11 0.73
CA LEU A 59 9.10 -3.89 0.43
C LEU A 59 9.32 -5.39 0.60
N LEU A 60 10.49 -5.91 0.21
CA LEU A 60 10.84 -7.33 0.42
C LEU A 60 10.87 -7.66 1.92
N ALA A 61 11.49 -6.83 2.74
CA ALA A 61 11.53 -7.03 4.19
C ALA A 61 10.13 -6.96 4.81
N ALA A 62 9.33 -5.95 4.45
CA ALA A 62 7.97 -5.77 4.95
C ALA A 62 7.06 -6.93 4.54
N MET A 63 7.08 -7.35 3.27
CA MET A 63 6.30 -8.47 2.77
C MET A 63 6.70 -9.80 3.40
N THR A 64 7.99 -10.02 3.67
CA THR A 64 8.47 -11.20 4.40
C THR A 64 7.89 -11.25 5.81
N TYR A 65 7.85 -10.10 6.50
CA TYR A 65 7.25 -10.00 7.81
C TYR A 65 5.75 -10.31 7.79
N ILE A 66 5.01 -9.69 6.86
CA ILE A 66 3.56 -9.90 6.72
C ILE A 66 3.24 -11.34 6.37
N ASN A 67 3.96 -11.94 5.41
CA ASN A 67 3.79 -13.35 5.03
C ASN A 67 4.06 -14.28 6.22
N THR A 68 5.06 -13.99 7.03
CA THR A 68 5.35 -14.77 8.25
C THR A 68 4.18 -14.70 9.24
N MET A 69 3.57 -13.52 9.42
CA MET A 69 2.37 -13.39 10.27
C MET A 69 1.18 -14.16 9.71
N GLU A 70 1.01 -14.18 8.39
CA GLU A 70 -0.04 -14.94 7.71
C GLU A 70 0.18 -16.47 7.87
N GLU A 71 1.38 -16.96 7.62
CA GLU A 71 1.77 -18.37 7.84
C GLU A 71 1.54 -18.81 9.28
N ARG A 72 1.82 -17.95 10.25
CA ARG A 72 1.56 -18.20 11.67
C ARG A 72 0.10 -18.04 12.06
N ARG A 73 -0.78 -17.79 11.09
CA ARG A 73 -2.24 -17.66 11.29
C ARG A 73 -2.65 -16.56 12.27
N VAL A 74 -1.84 -15.54 12.46
CA VAL A 74 -2.15 -14.41 13.36
C VAL A 74 -3.48 -13.77 12.97
N PHE A 75 -3.69 -13.53 11.69
CA PHE A 75 -4.93 -12.94 11.16
C PHE A 75 -6.12 -13.89 11.25
N HIS A 76 -5.91 -15.21 11.13
CA HIS A 76 -6.95 -16.21 11.38
C HIS A 76 -7.38 -16.25 12.84
N ALA A 77 -6.44 -16.12 13.78
CA ALA A 77 -6.75 -16.00 15.20
C ALA A 77 -7.58 -14.76 15.50
N LEU A 78 -7.19 -13.59 14.92
CA LEU A 78 -7.94 -12.36 15.03
C LEU A 78 -9.37 -12.51 14.50
N ARG A 79 -9.52 -13.12 13.32
CA ARG A 79 -10.83 -13.44 12.74
C ARG A 79 -11.65 -14.33 13.69
N GLY A 80 -11.04 -15.40 14.22
CA GLY A 80 -11.70 -16.31 15.17
C GLY A 80 -12.21 -15.57 16.40
N LEU A 81 -11.39 -14.70 16.98
CA LEU A 81 -11.77 -13.86 18.12
C LEU A 81 -12.96 -12.96 17.80
N LEU A 82 -12.97 -12.29 16.67
CA LEU A 82 -14.06 -11.41 16.26
C LEU A 82 -15.36 -12.18 15.97
N VAL A 83 -15.28 -13.33 15.29
CA VAL A 83 -16.45 -14.17 15.00
C VAL A 83 -17.03 -14.75 16.28
N SER A 84 -16.19 -15.18 17.24
CA SER A 84 -16.61 -15.78 18.51
C SER A 84 -17.01 -14.76 19.58
N SER A 85 -16.77 -13.48 19.37
CA SER A 85 -17.01 -12.43 20.38
C SER A 85 -18.47 -12.20 20.73
N GLY A 86 -19.41 -12.75 19.93
CA GLY A 86 -20.86 -12.54 20.15
C GLY A 86 -21.31 -11.07 19.96
N LEU A 87 -20.47 -10.24 19.38
CA LEU A 87 -20.79 -8.84 19.12
C LEU A 87 -21.94 -8.72 18.12
N SER A 88 -22.79 -7.70 18.30
CA SER A 88 -23.78 -7.32 17.31
C SER A 88 -23.12 -6.83 16.03
N LEU A 89 -23.86 -6.85 14.91
CA LEU A 89 -23.35 -6.32 13.63
C LEU A 89 -22.82 -4.88 13.75
N ARG A 90 -23.44 -4.04 14.56
CA ARG A 90 -22.93 -2.68 14.86
C ARG A 90 -21.60 -2.71 15.61
N GLY A 91 -21.46 -3.62 16.57
CA GLY A 91 -20.21 -3.82 17.29
C GLY A 91 -19.08 -4.28 16.35
N ILE A 92 -19.38 -5.24 15.50
CA ILE A 92 -18.40 -5.72 14.46
C ILE A 92 -18.00 -4.58 13.52
N PHE A 93 -18.95 -3.75 13.07
CA PHE A 93 -18.66 -2.59 12.22
C PHE A 93 -17.62 -1.65 12.86
N TRP A 94 -17.83 -1.24 14.12
CA TRP A 94 -16.92 -0.33 14.79
C TRP A 94 -15.59 -0.97 15.17
N VAL A 95 -15.61 -2.19 15.67
CA VAL A 95 -14.39 -2.90 16.08
C VAL A 95 -13.53 -3.22 14.86
N SER A 96 -14.12 -3.64 13.73
CA SER A 96 -13.36 -3.92 12.51
C SER A 96 -12.70 -2.66 11.93
N GLY A 97 -13.39 -1.51 11.96
CA GLY A 97 -12.81 -0.23 11.57
C GLY A 97 -11.67 0.20 12.50
N ALA A 98 -11.89 0.15 13.81
CA ALA A 98 -10.85 0.49 14.79
C ALA A 98 -9.61 -0.39 14.67
N LEU A 99 -9.80 -1.70 14.48
CA LEU A 99 -8.69 -2.63 14.26
C LEU A 99 -7.98 -2.36 12.93
N ALA A 100 -8.73 -2.09 11.86
CA ALA A 100 -8.14 -1.72 10.57
C ALA A 100 -7.27 -0.47 10.69
N PHE A 101 -7.73 0.54 11.42
CA PHE A 101 -6.98 1.76 11.70
C PHE A 101 -5.69 1.48 12.49
N CYS A 102 -5.76 0.65 13.55
CA CYS A 102 -4.60 0.36 14.41
C CYS A 102 -3.58 -0.60 13.77
N ILE A 103 -4.03 -1.53 12.92
CA ILE A 103 -3.16 -2.53 12.31
C ILE A 103 -2.45 -1.98 11.07
N SER A 104 -3.12 -1.12 10.30
CA SER A 104 -2.63 -0.58 9.04
C SER A 104 -1.25 0.09 9.11
N PRO A 105 -0.89 0.84 10.17
CA PRO A 105 0.46 1.43 10.29
C PRO A 105 1.60 0.40 10.28
N VAL A 106 1.30 -0.87 10.55
CA VAL A 106 2.29 -1.95 10.66
C VAL A 106 2.19 -2.96 9.51
N ALA A 107 0.96 -3.27 9.09
CA ALA A 107 0.68 -4.37 8.16
C ALA A 107 0.25 -3.90 6.75
N ASP A 108 0.52 -2.68 6.39
CA ASP A 108 0.03 -1.93 5.23
C ASP A 108 -1.50 -1.84 5.10
N ASN A 109 -1.96 -0.85 4.36
CA ASN A 109 -3.40 -0.57 4.23
C ASN A 109 -4.13 -1.61 3.39
N LEU A 110 -3.51 -2.14 2.32
CA LEU A 110 -4.14 -3.10 1.44
C LEU A 110 -4.33 -4.46 2.13
N THR A 111 -3.27 -4.99 2.74
CA THR A 111 -3.30 -6.26 3.49
C THR A 111 -4.30 -6.18 4.63
N THR A 112 -4.25 -5.09 5.41
CA THR A 112 -5.20 -4.83 6.51
C THR A 112 -6.64 -4.81 6.02
N ALA A 113 -6.92 -4.08 4.93
CA ALA A 113 -8.27 -4.00 4.37
C ALA A 113 -8.78 -5.35 3.89
N LEU A 114 -7.95 -6.15 3.21
CA LEU A 114 -8.33 -7.47 2.72
C LEU A 114 -8.64 -8.44 3.86
N ILE A 115 -7.80 -8.46 4.91
CA ILE A 115 -7.98 -9.33 6.07
C ILE A 115 -9.27 -8.98 6.82
N MET A 116 -9.47 -7.69 7.11
CA MET A 116 -10.65 -7.24 7.84
C MET A 116 -11.94 -7.38 7.02
N ALA A 117 -11.89 -7.16 5.70
CA ALA A 117 -13.01 -7.43 4.82
C ALA A 117 -13.41 -8.92 4.81
N ALA A 118 -12.44 -9.83 4.82
CA ALA A 118 -12.71 -11.27 4.92
C ALA A 118 -13.43 -11.64 6.24
N VAL A 119 -13.09 -10.96 7.35
CA VAL A 119 -13.80 -11.13 8.64
C VAL A 119 -15.25 -10.68 8.52
N VAL A 120 -15.46 -9.48 8.00
CA VAL A 120 -16.82 -8.89 7.87
C VAL A 120 -17.69 -9.70 6.92
N MET A 121 -17.14 -10.17 5.80
CA MET A 121 -17.86 -11.06 4.87
C MET A 121 -18.28 -12.37 5.53
N ALA A 122 -17.43 -12.93 6.40
CA ALA A 122 -17.75 -14.17 7.11
C ALA A 122 -18.84 -13.99 8.16
N VAL A 123 -18.84 -12.85 8.88
CA VAL A 123 -19.84 -12.56 9.93
C VAL A 123 -21.16 -12.06 9.32
N GLY A 124 -21.06 -11.26 8.26
CA GLY A 124 -22.19 -10.62 7.61
C GLY A 124 -22.86 -11.46 6.52
N ALA A 125 -22.61 -12.77 6.45
CA ALA A 125 -23.17 -13.65 5.45
C ALA A 125 -24.71 -13.52 5.41
N GLY A 126 -25.23 -13.09 4.24
CA GLY A 126 -26.67 -12.85 4.04
C GLY A 126 -27.13 -11.40 4.29
N ASN A 127 -26.29 -10.51 4.80
CA ASN A 127 -26.62 -9.09 4.98
C ASN A 127 -25.70 -8.19 4.13
N GLY A 128 -26.04 -8.07 2.83
CA GLY A 128 -25.25 -7.29 1.87
C GLY A 128 -25.05 -5.82 2.27
N ALA A 129 -26.08 -5.18 2.85
CA ALA A 129 -25.98 -3.78 3.28
C ALA A 129 -24.91 -3.61 4.40
N PHE A 130 -24.90 -4.53 5.36
CA PHE A 130 -23.90 -4.55 6.43
C PHE A 130 -22.49 -4.78 5.87
N VAL A 131 -22.32 -5.77 4.99
CA VAL A 131 -21.02 -6.09 4.38
C VAL A 131 -20.48 -4.89 3.60
N THR A 132 -21.31 -4.26 2.75
CA THR A 132 -20.90 -3.09 1.97
C THR A 132 -20.47 -1.93 2.86
N ALA A 133 -21.30 -1.55 3.86
CA ALA A 133 -20.98 -0.46 4.77
C ALA A 133 -19.70 -0.73 5.56
N SER A 134 -19.52 -1.98 6.03
CA SER A 134 -18.34 -2.36 6.80
C SER A 134 -17.08 -2.42 5.96
N CYS A 135 -17.14 -2.88 4.72
CA CYS A 135 -16.00 -2.83 3.80
C CYS A 135 -15.57 -1.40 3.51
N ILE A 136 -16.51 -0.48 3.29
CA ILE A 136 -16.21 0.95 3.12
C ILE A 136 -15.52 1.50 4.37
N ASN A 137 -16.09 1.24 5.56
CA ASN A 137 -15.50 1.65 6.83
C ASN A 137 -14.06 1.13 7.01
N ILE A 138 -13.82 -0.15 6.72
CA ILE A 138 -12.50 -0.79 6.81
C ILE A 138 -11.51 -0.13 5.86
N VAL A 139 -11.88 0.10 4.60
CA VAL A 139 -11.00 0.73 3.61
C VAL A 139 -10.63 2.14 4.03
N VAL A 140 -11.61 2.93 4.48
CA VAL A 140 -11.36 4.30 4.98
C VAL A 140 -10.45 4.26 6.21
N ALA A 141 -10.75 3.40 7.18
CA ALA A 141 -9.99 3.26 8.40
C ALA A 141 -8.55 2.76 8.15
N ALA A 142 -8.36 1.78 7.27
CA ALA A 142 -7.04 1.28 6.91
C ALA A 142 -6.19 2.35 6.21
N ASN A 143 -6.76 3.12 5.28
CA ASN A 143 -6.04 4.22 4.64
C ASN A 143 -5.71 5.34 5.62
N ALA A 144 -6.67 5.73 6.48
CA ALA A 144 -6.42 6.73 7.51
C ALA A 144 -5.33 6.27 8.49
N GLY A 145 -5.41 5.02 8.99
CA GLY A 145 -4.40 4.44 9.87
C GLY A 145 -3.03 4.34 9.22
N GLY A 146 -2.97 3.94 7.93
CA GLY A 146 -1.74 3.85 7.16
C GLY A 146 -0.98 5.17 7.03
N ALA A 147 -1.68 6.30 7.12
CA ALA A 147 -1.07 7.63 7.03
C ALA A 147 -0.13 7.98 8.20
N PHE A 148 -0.28 7.33 9.36
CA PHE A 148 0.53 7.61 10.57
C PHE A 148 1.87 6.87 10.62
N SER A 149 2.24 6.15 9.56
CA SER A 149 3.48 5.40 9.51
C SER A 149 4.06 5.38 8.10
N PRO A 150 5.39 5.41 7.96
CA PRO A 150 6.03 5.13 6.67
C PRO A 150 5.71 3.73 6.13
N PHE A 151 5.30 2.80 7.00
CA PHE A 151 5.04 1.40 6.68
C PHE A 151 3.58 1.12 6.30
N GLY A 152 2.67 2.03 6.59
CA GLY A 152 1.25 1.85 6.39
C GLY A 152 0.79 2.01 4.94
N ASP A 153 1.57 2.72 4.11
CA ASP A 153 1.28 2.93 2.69
C ASP A 153 2.58 3.16 1.92
N ILE A 154 2.64 2.73 0.66
CA ILE A 154 3.80 2.98 -0.20
C ILE A 154 4.05 4.48 -0.44
N THR A 155 3.00 5.29 -0.43
CA THR A 155 3.10 6.73 -0.62
C THR A 155 3.75 7.42 0.58
N THR A 156 3.41 7.02 1.79
CA THR A 156 4.04 7.51 3.03
C THR A 156 5.50 7.06 3.11
N LEU A 157 5.79 5.84 2.68
CA LEU A 157 7.16 5.34 2.56
C LEU A 157 8.01 6.21 1.63
N MET A 158 7.49 6.56 0.45
CA MET A 158 8.19 7.41 -0.52
C MET A 158 8.48 8.81 0.06
N VAL A 159 7.53 9.40 0.79
CA VAL A 159 7.71 10.70 1.45
C VAL A 159 8.80 10.63 2.52
N TRP A 160 8.81 9.56 3.31
CA TRP A 160 9.84 9.32 4.31
C TRP A 160 11.24 9.14 3.71
N GLN A 161 11.37 8.31 2.67
CA GLN A 161 12.65 8.09 1.98
C GLN A 161 13.22 9.36 1.34
N LYS A 162 12.37 10.26 0.87
CA LYS A 162 12.80 11.59 0.38
C LYS A 162 13.28 12.54 1.49
N GLY A 163 13.17 12.13 2.75
CA GLY A 163 13.56 12.95 3.89
C GLY A 163 12.69 14.19 4.09
N VAL A 164 11.53 14.25 3.47
CA VAL A 164 10.58 15.38 3.60
C VAL A 164 9.94 15.40 4.96
N VAL A 165 9.66 14.20 5.52
CA VAL A 165 9.04 14.01 6.83
C VAL A 165 9.88 13.00 7.62
N LYS A 166 10.19 13.32 8.88
CA LYS A 166 10.88 12.39 9.78
C LYS A 166 9.90 11.34 10.31
N PHE A 167 10.43 10.20 10.74
CA PHE A 167 9.62 9.11 11.28
C PHE A 167 8.67 9.56 12.41
N SER A 168 9.17 10.40 13.34
CA SER A 168 8.37 10.90 14.46
C SER A 168 7.25 11.86 14.04
N GLU A 169 7.44 12.60 12.95
CA GLU A 169 6.46 13.59 12.48
C GLU A 169 5.21 12.95 11.87
N PHE A 170 5.25 11.66 11.53
CA PHE A 170 4.05 10.93 11.12
C PHE A 170 3.02 10.81 12.25
N PHE A 171 3.46 10.79 13.50
CA PHE A 171 2.56 10.74 14.66
C PHE A 171 1.90 12.10 14.96
N ASP A 172 2.44 13.20 14.43
CA ASP A 172 1.85 14.54 14.58
C ASP A 172 0.64 14.73 13.65
N LEU A 173 0.37 13.77 12.75
CA LEU A 173 -0.82 13.76 11.90
C LEU A 173 -2.09 13.24 12.64
N LEU A 174 -1.95 12.72 13.85
CA LEU A 174 -3.02 12.31 14.74
C LEU A 174 -3.69 13.55 15.36
#